data_d5f301ce247a73dcc0429d2fc0525866
#
_entry.id   d5f301ce247a73dcc0429d2fc0525866
#
_cell.length_a   1.000
_cell.length_b   1.000
_cell.length_c   1.000
_cell.angle_alpha   90.00
_cell.angle_beta   90.00
_cell.angle_gamma   90.00
#
_symmetry.space_group_name_H-M   'P 1'
#
loop_
_entity.id
_entity.type
_entity.pdbx_description
1 polymer ?
#
loop_
_entity_poly.entity_id
_entity_poly.type
_entity_poly.pdbx_seq_one_letter_code
_entity_poly.pdbx_strand_id
1 'polypeptide(L)'
;MCVSINVRVLLKPMSIASKALLADIQYRIEPTDLHAHLFSITLTVARPAVAQEVALPVWIPGSYLVREFAKNLQQLKARQGNREVALVQLDKHRWRADCKAGTPLVFTYIVCAYDSSVRTAWLDASRGFFNGTSVCLQVLGQEKQRHTLDIASAPATAQWSVATGLKAINTDKNGFGVYAASDYDELVDCPVELGMFWMGRFKARGVPHQFVVAGATPSFDGKRLLADTQKICETAIRFWHGEGKTPFRSYVFMLNAVGDGYGGLEHRNSTALICGRRDLPRQDDAKTSDGYTTLLGLISHEYFHTWNVKRLRPAEFAAYDYTRENYTELLWFFEGFTSYYDDLLLRRAGLIDDATYLKLITKTINQVLQTPGRAVQTVAQSSFDAWVKYYRQDENTPNATVSYYTKGSLVALCLDLTLRSEGKTTLDDVMRALWARTNGGPMAEADLSDVLQQLSGRSFSSELRRWVHSTDDLPLEGLLAAHGVSLRPQAPQWAQRLGLRVTENHSVQIKSVLRGGIAEKSGMA
;
A
#
# COMPACT_ATOMS: atom_id res chain seq x y z
N MET A 1 -18.74 7.56 -43.38
CA MET A 1 -18.70 9.01 -43.11
C MET A 1 -17.74 9.24 -41.95
N CYS A 2 -16.54 9.77 -42.23
CA CYS A 2 -15.60 10.12 -41.17
C CYS A 2 -15.92 11.55 -40.72
N VAL A 3 -16.31 11.69 -39.45
CA VAL A 3 -16.50 13.00 -38.83
C VAL A 3 -15.23 13.33 -38.07
N SER A 4 -14.52 14.39 -38.50
CA SER A 4 -13.35 14.90 -37.74
C SER A 4 -13.84 15.90 -36.69
N ILE A 5 -13.61 15.62 -35.42
CA ILE A 5 -13.88 16.52 -34.32
C ILE A 5 -12.62 17.37 -34.07
N ASN A 6 -12.66 18.64 -34.39
CA ASN A 6 -11.62 19.61 -34.06
C ASN A 6 -11.88 20.19 -32.66
N VAL A 7 -11.14 19.74 -31.63
CA VAL A 7 -11.16 20.34 -30.30
C VAL A 7 -10.19 21.52 -30.26
N ARG A 8 -10.71 22.74 -30.31
CA ARG A 8 -9.93 23.96 -30.05
C ARG A 8 -9.83 24.19 -28.55
N VAL A 9 -8.69 23.85 -27.95
CA VAL A 9 -8.39 24.22 -26.56
C VAL A 9 -8.03 25.72 -26.52
N LEU A 10 -8.95 26.54 -26.03
CA LEU A 10 -8.70 27.97 -25.74
C LEU A 10 -7.98 28.07 -24.38
N LEU A 11 -6.66 28.18 -24.40
CA LEU A 11 -5.87 28.56 -23.24
C LEU A 11 -6.14 30.02 -22.87
N LYS A 12 -6.85 30.28 -21.76
CA LYS A 12 -6.91 31.61 -21.15
C LYS A 12 -5.51 31.98 -20.61
N PRO A 13 -5.01 33.22 -20.88
CA PRO A 13 -3.73 33.65 -20.34
C PRO A 13 -3.81 33.77 -18.82
N MET A 14 -2.89 33.12 -18.12
CA MET A 14 -2.77 33.17 -16.67
C MET A 14 -2.24 34.53 -16.19
N SER A 15 -2.77 35.04 -15.06
CA SER A 15 -2.38 36.31 -14.46
C SER A 15 -0.95 36.28 -13.89
N ILE A 16 -0.28 37.41 -13.80
CA ILE A 16 1.12 37.57 -13.40
C ILE A 16 1.38 37.06 -11.94
N ALA A 17 0.37 37.09 -11.08
CA ALA A 17 0.46 36.59 -9.70
C ALA A 17 0.64 35.05 -9.61
N SER A 18 0.33 34.29 -10.64
CA SER A 18 0.46 32.83 -10.67
C SER A 18 1.87 32.33 -11.09
N LYS A 19 2.70 33.19 -11.69
CA LYS A 19 4.04 32.79 -12.18
C LYS A 19 5.04 32.42 -11.09
N ALA A 20 4.90 32.96 -9.87
CA ALA A 20 5.80 32.68 -8.74
C ALA A 20 5.53 31.31 -8.05
N LEU A 21 4.43 30.62 -8.39
CA LEU A 21 4.00 29.35 -7.80
C LEU A 21 4.19 28.14 -8.73
N LEU A 22 4.66 28.35 -9.99
CA LEU A 22 4.82 27.29 -10.95
C LEU A 22 6.04 26.42 -10.62
N ALA A 23 5.83 25.12 -10.48
CA ALA A 23 6.88 24.12 -10.39
C ALA A 23 7.56 23.91 -11.76
N ASP A 24 8.79 23.37 -11.74
CA ASP A 24 9.49 23.05 -12.98
C ASP A 24 8.82 21.90 -13.76
N ILE A 25 8.13 21.02 -13.04
CA ILE A 25 7.38 19.89 -13.58
C ILE A 25 5.90 20.04 -13.20
N GLN A 26 5.02 20.04 -14.21
CA GLN A 26 3.60 20.28 -13.99
C GLN A 26 2.78 19.22 -14.72
N TYR A 27 1.88 18.56 -13.98
CA TYR A 27 0.89 17.65 -14.54
C TYR A 27 -0.49 18.30 -14.48
N ARG A 28 -1.29 18.02 -15.50
CA ARG A 28 -2.73 18.24 -15.51
C ARG A 28 -3.40 16.93 -15.89
N ILE A 29 -4.30 16.45 -15.04
CA ILE A 29 -5.05 15.21 -15.24
C ILE A 29 -6.53 15.55 -15.29
N GLU A 30 -7.22 15.08 -16.32
CA GLU A 30 -8.63 15.33 -16.58
C GLU A 30 -9.35 14.02 -16.91
N PRO A 31 -10.49 13.69 -16.25
CA PRO A 31 -11.35 12.59 -16.64
C PRO A 31 -12.12 12.99 -17.92
N THR A 32 -11.68 12.52 -19.08
CA THR A 32 -12.21 12.97 -20.39
C THR A 32 -13.28 12.07 -20.95
N ASP A 33 -13.24 10.77 -20.68
CA ASP A 33 -14.28 9.83 -21.10
C ASP A 33 -14.51 8.79 -20.00
N LEU A 34 -15.64 8.95 -19.30
CA LEU A 34 -16.00 8.08 -18.17
C LEU A 34 -16.42 6.67 -18.61
N HIS A 35 -16.95 6.54 -19.83
CA HIS A 35 -17.44 5.25 -20.36
C HIS A 35 -16.34 4.47 -21.06
N ALA A 36 -15.37 5.15 -21.66
CA ALA A 36 -14.16 4.53 -22.20
C ALA A 36 -13.03 4.45 -21.16
N HIS A 37 -13.27 4.90 -19.91
CA HIS A 37 -12.32 4.84 -18.80
C HIS A 37 -11.01 5.63 -19.05
N LEU A 38 -11.09 6.82 -19.67
CA LEU A 38 -9.93 7.56 -20.14
C LEU A 38 -9.66 8.81 -19.32
N PHE A 39 -8.43 8.86 -18.75
CA PHE A 39 -7.83 10.11 -18.29
C PHE A 39 -6.97 10.72 -19.41
N SER A 40 -7.09 12.03 -19.62
CA SER A 40 -6.17 12.81 -20.44
C SER A 40 -5.13 13.48 -19.55
N ILE A 41 -3.85 13.33 -19.90
CA ILE A 41 -2.75 13.88 -19.12
C ILE A 41 -1.93 14.85 -19.98
N THR A 42 -1.63 16.01 -19.41
CA THR A 42 -0.65 16.95 -19.94
C THR A 42 0.49 17.08 -18.94
N LEU A 43 1.70 16.77 -19.36
CA LEU A 43 2.94 17.00 -18.60
C LEU A 43 3.70 18.16 -19.25
N THR A 44 4.00 19.19 -18.47
CA THR A 44 4.85 20.31 -18.89
C THR A 44 6.17 20.28 -18.12
N VAL A 45 7.27 20.20 -18.85
CA VAL A 45 8.65 20.31 -18.34
C VAL A 45 9.14 21.72 -18.70
N ALA A 46 9.24 22.60 -17.71
CA ALA A 46 9.59 24.01 -17.95
C ALA A 46 11.02 24.17 -18.49
N ARG A 47 11.93 23.35 -18.01
CA ARG A 47 13.36 23.38 -18.37
C ARG A 47 13.84 21.97 -18.76
N PRO A 48 13.47 21.47 -19.95
CA PRO A 48 13.91 20.16 -20.40
C PRO A 48 15.42 20.13 -20.64
N ALA A 49 16.04 18.97 -20.46
CA ALA A 49 17.37 18.69 -20.99
C ALA A 49 17.33 18.58 -22.53
N VAL A 50 18.49 18.65 -23.17
CA VAL A 50 18.62 18.21 -24.56
C VAL A 50 18.33 16.71 -24.60
N ALA A 51 17.47 16.27 -25.53
CA ALA A 51 17.03 14.87 -25.60
C ALA A 51 16.44 14.36 -24.26
N GLN A 52 15.41 15.04 -23.76
CA GLN A 52 14.77 14.71 -22.50
C GLN A 52 14.12 13.32 -22.50
N GLU A 53 14.53 12.47 -21.57
CA GLU A 53 13.88 11.18 -21.35
C GLU A 53 12.76 11.28 -20.32
N VAL A 54 11.71 10.48 -20.55
CA VAL A 54 10.60 10.26 -19.62
C VAL A 54 10.32 8.76 -19.52
N ALA A 55 9.87 8.32 -18.35
CA ALA A 55 9.52 6.93 -18.10
C ALA A 55 8.19 6.83 -17.32
N LEU A 56 7.36 5.83 -17.63
CA LEU A 56 6.27 5.47 -16.73
C LEU A 56 6.79 4.39 -15.77
N PRO A 57 6.57 4.53 -14.45
CA PRO A 57 6.94 3.47 -13.49
C PRO A 57 6.44 2.08 -13.91
N VAL A 58 7.16 1.04 -13.52
CA VAL A 58 6.74 -0.34 -13.78
C VAL A 58 6.12 -1.01 -12.55
N TRP A 59 6.24 -0.39 -11.38
CA TRP A 59 5.71 -0.88 -10.12
C TRP A 59 5.35 0.27 -9.17
N ILE A 60 4.77 -0.05 -8.03
CA ILE A 60 4.43 0.90 -6.96
C ILE A 60 4.97 0.38 -5.62
N PRO A 61 5.62 1.22 -4.79
CA PRO A 61 6.04 0.85 -3.44
C PRO A 61 4.88 0.31 -2.59
N GLY A 62 5.13 -0.77 -1.85
CA GLY A 62 4.10 -1.53 -1.14
C GLY A 62 3.51 -2.69 -1.94
N SER A 63 3.81 -2.78 -3.25
CA SER A 63 3.33 -3.88 -4.10
C SER A 63 4.43 -4.40 -4.99
N TYR A 64 5.07 -5.45 -4.56
CA TYR A 64 6.29 -6.03 -5.16
C TYR A 64 5.97 -6.88 -6.39
N LEU A 65 5.39 -6.24 -7.41
CA LEU A 65 5.01 -6.83 -8.69
C LEU A 65 5.23 -5.82 -9.82
N VAL A 66 5.91 -6.23 -10.88
CA VAL A 66 5.96 -5.46 -12.14
C VAL A 66 4.58 -5.49 -12.79
N ARG A 67 3.94 -4.32 -12.90
CA ARG A 67 2.53 -4.18 -13.31
C ARG A 67 2.33 -3.72 -14.75
N GLU A 68 3.42 -3.40 -15.45
CA GLU A 68 3.37 -2.98 -16.87
C GLU A 68 2.36 -1.83 -17.10
N PHE A 69 2.40 -0.77 -16.29
CA PHE A 69 1.45 0.36 -16.38
C PHE A 69 1.43 0.99 -17.78
N ALA A 70 2.58 0.97 -18.48
CA ALA A 70 2.72 1.52 -19.82
C ALA A 70 1.80 0.87 -20.87
N LYS A 71 1.27 -0.34 -20.62
CA LYS A 71 0.26 -0.98 -21.50
C LYS A 71 -1.01 -0.15 -21.66
N ASN A 72 -1.31 0.69 -20.66
CA ASN A 72 -2.51 1.52 -20.63
C ASN A 72 -2.29 2.93 -21.21
N LEU A 73 -1.03 3.32 -21.49
CA LEU A 73 -0.68 4.61 -22.04
C LEU A 73 -0.90 4.61 -23.57
N GLN A 74 -1.58 5.63 -24.06
CA GLN A 74 -1.96 5.76 -25.46
C GLN A 74 -1.66 7.16 -25.98
N GLN A 75 -1.43 7.29 -27.29
CA GLN A 75 -1.34 8.57 -28.01
C GLN A 75 -0.32 9.55 -27.44
N LEU A 76 0.84 9.06 -26.98
CA LEU A 76 1.89 9.92 -26.47
C LEU A 76 2.46 10.82 -27.58
N LYS A 77 2.39 12.13 -27.34
CA LYS A 77 2.93 13.17 -28.23
C LYS A 77 3.73 14.18 -27.42
N ALA A 78 4.71 14.81 -28.09
CA ALA A 78 5.48 15.90 -27.49
C ALA A 78 5.51 17.12 -28.40
N ARG A 79 5.56 18.33 -27.81
CA ARG A 79 5.68 19.60 -28.54
C ARG A 79 6.48 20.64 -27.77
N GLN A 80 7.15 21.53 -28.50
CA GLN A 80 7.74 22.77 -27.98
C GLN A 80 7.12 23.96 -28.71
N GLY A 81 6.39 24.81 -27.99
CA GLY A 81 5.52 25.79 -28.60
C GLY A 81 4.47 25.12 -29.51
N ASN A 82 4.42 25.53 -30.77
CA ASN A 82 3.54 24.94 -31.79
C ASN A 82 4.20 23.84 -32.63
N ARG A 83 5.48 23.52 -32.35
CA ARG A 83 6.23 22.50 -33.12
C ARG A 83 6.11 21.15 -32.44
N GLU A 84 5.73 20.14 -33.20
CA GLU A 84 5.83 18.75 -32.78
C GLU A 84 7.30 18.32 -32.60
N VAL A 85 7.57 17.56 -31.57
CA VAL A 85 8.89 17.02 -31.22
C VAL A 85 8.87 15.52 -31.45
N ALA A 86 9.86 15.00 -32.16
CA ALA A 86 9.99 13.57 -32.41
C ALA A 86 10.22 12.81 -31.10
N LEU A 87 9.51 11.71 -30.94
CA LEU A 87 9.63 10.78 -29.82
C LEU A 87 10.24 9.47 -30.30
N VAL A 88 11.25 9.00 -29.59
CA VAL A 88 11.84 7.67 -29.76
C VAL A 88 11.48 6.82 -28.55
N GLN A 89 10.77 5.73 -28.75
CA GLN A 89 10.55 4.74 -27.71
C GLN A 89 11.82 3.92 -27.51
N LEU A 90 12.38 3.94 -26.29
CA LEU A 90 13.65 3.29 -25.95
C LEU A 90 13.43 1.85 -25.47
N ASP A 91 12.35 1.63 -24.74
CA ASP A 91 11.89 0.31 -24.28
C ASP A 91 10.38 0.34 -24.00
N LYS A 92 9.84 -0.66 -23.31
CA LYS A 92 8.40 -0.79 -23.05
C LYS A 92 7.77 0.38 -22.28
N HIS A 93 8.57 1.15 -21.51
CA HIS A 93 8.07 2.18 -20.59
C HIS A 93 8.87 3.49 -20.62
N ARG A 94 9.89 3.63 -21.51
CA ARG A 94 10.71 4.84 -21.64
C ARG A 94 10.68 5.43 -23.04
N TRP A 95 10.68 6.75 -23.09
CA TRP A 95 10.69 7.54 -24.34
C TRP A 95 11.67 8.69 -24.22
N ARG A 96 12.29 9.04 -25.34
CA ARG A 96 13.15 10.21 -25.49
C ARG A 96 12.54 11.19 -26.48
N ALA A 97 12.44 12.45 -26.06
CA ALA A 97 12.03 13.56 -26.92
C ALA A 97 13.26 14.30 -27.41
N ASP A 98 13.45 14.41 -28.72
CA ASP A 98 14.57 15.14 -29.33
C ASP A 98 14.27 16.65 -29.31
N CYS A 99 14.37 17.27 -28.13
CA CYS A 99 13.98 18.63 -27.84
C CYS A 99 15.18 19.56 -27.62
N LYS A 100 14.91 20.87 -27.66
CA LYS A 100 15.90 21.92 -27.31
C LYS A 100 15.81 22.22 -25.80
N ALA A 101 16.96 22.40 -25.15
CA ALA A 101 17.00 22.89 -23.78
C ALA A 101 16.40 24.30 -23.65
N GLY A 102 15.90 24.63 -22.45
CA GLY A 102 15.44 25.99 -22.10
C GLY A 102 14.12 26.45 -22.73
N THR A 103 13.53 25.65 -23.61
CA THR A 103 12.18 25.90 -24.13
C THR A 103 11.23 24.87 -23.52
N PRO A 104 10.11 25.25 -22.92
CA PRO A 104 9.20 24.31 -22.30
C PRO A 104 8.78 23.17 -23.23
N LEU A 105 8.88 21.93 -22.75
CA LEU A 105 8.46 20.73 -23.45
C LEU A 105 7.15 20.24 -22.87
N VAL A 106 6.16 19.99 -23.72
CA VAL A 106 4.83 19.53 -23.32
C VAL A 106 4.57 18.16 -23.92
N PHE A 107 4.31 17.19 -23.05
CA PHE A 107 3.79 15.88 -23.42
C PHE A 107 2.28 15.85 -23.23
N THR A 108 1.57 15.20 -24.14
CA THR A 108 0.15 14.87 -24.00
C THR A 108 -0.06 13.40 -24.26
N TYR A 109 -0.86 12.74 -23.45
CA TYR A 109 -1.17 11.32 -23.58
C TYR A 109 -2.48 10.98 -22.88
N ILE A 110 -2.97 9.78 -23.16
CA ILE A 110 -4.19 9.22 -22.56
C ILE A 110 -3.80 7.98 -21.78
N VAL A 111 -4.45 7.74 -20.63
CA VAL A 111 -4.33 6.51 -19.86
C VAL A 111 -5.70 5.86 -19.72
N CYS A 112 -5.80 4.59 -20.13
CA CYS A 112 -6.98 3.76 -19.86
C CYS A 112 -6.94 3.28 -18.41
N ALA A 113 -7.96 3.62 -17.63
CA ALA A 113 -8.03 3.39 -16.18
C ALA A 113 -9.18 2.42 -15.87
N TYR A 114 -8.93 1.11 -16.00
CA TYR A 114 -9.94 0.07 -15.78
C TYR A 114 -9.41 -1.09 -14.94
N ASP A 115 -8.71 -0.75 -13.87
CA ASP A 115 -8.25 -1.71 -12.85
C ASP A 115 -8.66 -1.20 -11.47
N SER A 116 -9.60 -1.90 -10.82
CA SER A 116 -10.21 -1.51 -9.55
C SER A 116 -9.32 -1.74 -8.33
N SER A 117 -8.10 -2.28 -8.49
CA SER A 117 -7.18 -2.48 -7.39
C SER A 117 -6.71 -1.15 -6.80
N VAL A 118 -6.29 -1.17 -5.53
CA VAL A 118 -5.67 0.00 -4.86
C VAL A 118 -4.31 0.41 -5.45
N ARG A 119 -3.80 -0.30 -6.47
CA ARG A 119 -2.41 -0.20 -6.96
C ARG A 119 -2.27 0.44 -8.34
N THR A 120 -3.39 0.73 -9.00
CA THR A 120 -3.42 1.17 -10.41
C THR A 120 -4.28 2.42 -10.60
N ALA A 121 -5.12 2.43 -11.63
CA ALA A 121 -6.08 3.50 -11.90
C ALA A 121 -7.44 2.93 -12.32
N TRP A 122 -8.49 3.63 -11.91
CA TRP A 122 -9.90 3.34 -12.22
C TRP A 122 -10.62 4.62 -12.61
N LEU A 123 -11.48 4.54 -13.62
CA LEU A 123 -12.41 5.61 -13.99
C LEU A 123 -13.70 5.02 -14.54
N ASP A 124 -14.83 5.41 -14.00
CA ASP A 124 -16.16 5.15 -14.56
C ASP A 124 -17.11 6.34 -14.31
N ALA A 125 -18.40 6.18 -14.58
CA ALA A 125 -19.40 7.24 -14.39
C ALA A 125 -19.63 7.63 -12.92
N SER A 126 -19.13 6.86 -11.95
CA SER A 126 -19.37 7.06 -10.52
C SER A 126 -18.11 7.44 -9.74
N ARG A 127 -16.93 7.01 -10.21
CA ARG A 127 -15.68 7.06 -9.46
C ARG A 127 -14.47 7.23 -10.38
N GLY A 128 -13.51 8.00 -9.95
CA GLY A 128 -12.15 8.03 -10.47
C GLY A 128 -11.15 7.76 -9.35
N PHE A 129 -10.11 7.01 -9.65
CA PHE A 129 -8.99 6.75 -8.74
C PHE A 129 -7.71 6.59 -9.54
N PHE A 130 -6.59 7.10 -9.03
CA PHE A 130 -5.29 6.77 -9.59
C PHE A 130 -4.17 6.90 -8.56
N ASN A 131 -3.17 6.04 -8.71
CA ASN A 131 -1.83 6.25 -8.18
C ASN A 131 -0.99 6.97 -9.21
N GLY A 132 -0.17 7.93 -8.80
CA GLY A 132 0.69 8.67 -9.71
C GLY A 132 1.63 7.77 -10.53
N THR A 133 2.07 6.62 -9.99
CA THR A 133 2.89 5.63 -10.71
C THR A 133 2.23 5.06 -11.96
N SER A 134 0.90 5.05 -12.03
CA SER A 134 0.16 4.49 -13.17
C SER A 134 -0.22 5.53 -14.23
N VAL A 135 -0.07 6.83 -13.94
CA VAL A 135 -0.54 7.92 -14.83
C VAL A 135 0.49 9.04 -15.05
N CYS A 136 1.44 9.26 -14.14
CA CYS A 136 2.39 10.37 -14.23
C CYS A 136 3.74 9.88 -14.78
N LEU A 137 4.11 10.30 -15.97
CA LEU A 137 5.46 10.05 -16.52
C LEU A 137 6.52 10.70 -15.63
N GLN A 138 7.51 9.96 -15.19
CA GLN A 138 8.71 10.47 -14.52
C GLN A 138 9.58 11.22 -15.51
N VAL A 139 10.03 12.42 -15.20
CA VAL A 139 10.99 13.18 -16.00
C VAL A 139 12.39 12.83 -15.49
N LEU A 140 13.11 11.99 -16.27
CA LEU A 140 14.39 11.43 -15.84
C LEU A 140 15.45 12.55 -15.69
N GLY A 141 16.15 12.51 -14.55
CA GLY A 141 17.13 13.52 -14.14
C GLY A 141 16.52 14.78 -13.49
N GLN A 142 15.18 14.83 -13.32
CA GLN A 142 14.50 15.95 -12.68
C GLN A 142 13.55 15.51 -11.54
N GLU A 143 13.73 14.30 -11.01
CA GLU A 143 12.86 13.68 -9.99
C GLU A 143 12.80 14.49 -8.70
N LYS A 144 13.90 15.18 -8.36
CA LYS A 144 14.03 15.98 -7.13
C LYS A 144 13.53 17.43 -7.28
N GLN A 145 13.08 17.81 -8.48
CA GLN A 145 12.45 19.11 -8.68
C GLN A 145 11.07 19.14 -8.04
N ARG A 146 10.57 20.35 -7.80
CA ARG A 146 9.19 20.54 -7.32
C ARG A 146 8.19 20.20 -8.43
N HIS A 147 7.16 19.42 -8.06
CA HIS A 147 6.07 19.02 -8.95
C HIS A 147 4.75 19.72 -8.56
N THR A 148 3.89 19.95 -9.53
CA THR A 148 2.48 20.31 -9.31
C THR A 148 1.57 19.36 -10.06
N LEU A 149 0.40 19.10 -9.48
CA LEU A 149 -0.67 18.31 -10.07
C LEU A 149 -1.95 19.16 -10.10
N ASP A 150 -2.41 19.51 -11.29
CA ASP A 150 -3.72 20.13 -11.53
C ASP A 150 -4.74 19.02 -11.83
N ILE A 151 -5.66 18.80 -10.90
CA ILE A 151 -6.78 17.86 -11.08
C ILE A 151 -7.95 18.65 -11.65
N ALA A 152 -8.22 18.44 -12.93
CA ALA A 152 -9.24 19.19 -13.64
C ALA A 152 -10.62 18.53 -13.54
N SER A 153 -11.67 19.33 -13.37
CA SER A 153 -13.03 18.86 -13.50
C SER A 153 -13.48 18.88 -14.97
N ALA A 154 -14.33 17.91 -15.33
CA ALA A 154 -15.07 17.91 -16.59
C ALA A 154 -16.57 18.19 -16.32
N PRO A 155 -17.37 18.59 -17.32
CA PRO A 155 -18.80 18.78 -17.14
C PRO A 155 -19.51 17.57 -16.53
N ALA A 156 -19.12 16.36 -16.92
CA ALA A 156 -19.66 15.10 -16.38
C ALA A 156 -19.27 14.83 -14.93
N THR A 157 -18.25 15.48 -14.39
CA THR A 157 -17.75 15.31 -13.01
C THR A 157 -18.02 16.52 -12.11
N ALA A 158 -18.91 17.44 -12.52
CA ALA A 158 -19.17 18.69 -11.80
C ALA A 158 -19.67 18.51 -10.35
N GLN A 159 -20.24 17.35 -10.01
CA GLN A 159 -20.71 17.00 -8.66
C GLN A 159 -19.68 16.18 -7.86
N TRP A 160 -18.56 15.82 -8.46
CA TRP A 160 -17.53 15.03 -7.80
C TRP A 160 -16.72 15.88 -6.83
N SER A 161 -16.12 15.19 -5.88
CA SER A 161 -15.12 15.75 -4.98
C SER A 161 -13.79 15.03 -5.15
N VAL A 162 -12.71 15.65 -4.67
CA VAL A 162 -11.34 15.13 -4.70
C VAL A 162 -10.86 14.87 -3.28
N ALA A 163 -10.23 13.72 -3.06
CA ALA A 163 -9.47 13.43 -1.84
C ALA A 163 -8.06 12.96 -2.20
N THR A 164 -7.05 13.54 -1.55
CA THR A 164 -5.64 13.20 -1.73
C THR A 164 -4.81 13.66 -0.52
N GLY A 165 -3.67 13.02 -0.30
CA GLY A 165 -2.67 13.44 0.67
C GLY A 165 -1.81 14.64 0.24
N LEU A 166 -1.87 15.06 -1.02
CA LEU A 166 -1.10 16.18 -1.54
C LEU A 166 -1.53 17.52 -0.91
N LYS A 167 -0.58 18.43 -0.80
CA LYS A 167 -0.85 19.80 -0.30
C LYS A 167 -1.57 20.62 -1.35
N ALA A 168 -2.82 21.04 -1.08
CA ALA A 168 -3.56 21.97 -1.92
C ALA A 168 -2.85 23.33 -1.98
N ILE A 169 -2.73 23.90 -3.21
CA ILE A 169 -2.25 25.26 -3.46
C ILE A 169 -3.42 26.18 -3.82
N ASN A 170 -4.21 25.75 -4.79
CA ASN A 170 -5.35 26.51 -5.31
C ASN A 170 -6.41 25.52 -5.80
N THR A 171 -7.39 25.23 -4.97
CA THR A 171 -8.48 24.31 -5.27
C THR A 171 -9.84 24.98 -5.06
N ASP A 172 -10.83 24.48 -5.76
CA ASP A 172 -12.22 24.86 -5.50
C ASP A 172 -12.77 24.17 -4.23
N LYS A 173 -14.03 24.41 -3.91
CA LYS A 173 -14.72 23.84 -2.73
C LYS A 173 -14.83 22.31 -2.77
N ASN A 174 -14.76 21.70 -3.95
CA ASN A 174 -14.83 20.27 -4.18
C ASN A 174 -13.44 19.61 -4.24
N GLY A 175 -12.36 20.41 -4.20
CA GLY A 175 -10.98 19.94 -4.24
C GLY A 175 -10.38 19.86 -5.65
N PHE A 176 -11.09 20.24 -6.72
CA PHE A 176 -10.48 20.35 -8.04
C PHE A 176 -9.54 21.54 -8.11
N GLY A 177 -8.40 21.38 -8.79
CA GLY A 177 -7.38 22.42 -8.95
C GLY A 177 -5.98 21.93 -8.66
N VAL A 178 -5.09 22.82 -8.18
CA VAL A 178 -3.64 22.62 -8.15
C VAL A 178 -3.17 22.20 -6.78
N TYR A 179 -2.38 21.12 -6.75
CA TYR A 179 -1.68 20.55 -5.61
C TYR A 179 -0.16 20.61 -5.82
N ALA A 180 0.61 20.54 -4.73
CA ALA A 180 2.07 20.51 -4.75
C ALA A 180 2.62 19.20 -4.18
N ALA A 181 3.72 18.77 -4.80
CA ALA A 181 4.64 17.78 -4.26
C ALA A 181 6.07 18.34 -4.28
N SER A 182 6.89 17.99 -3.28
CA SER A 182 8.28 18.42 -3.18
C SER A 182 9.18 17.80 -4.25
N ASP A 183 8.84 16.59 -4.67
CA ASP A 183 9.55 15.79 -5.64
C ASP A 183 8.60 14.76 -6.30
N TYR A 184 9.13 13.95 -7.21
CA TYR A 184 8.37 12.90 -7.89
C TYR A 184 7.90 11.80 -6.92
N ASP A 185 8.74 11.45 -5.92
CA ASP A 185 8.44 10.42 -4.94
C ASP A 185 7.22 10.79 -4.07
N GLU A 186 7.12 12.06 -3.64
CA GLU A 186 5.91 12.55 -2.95
C GLU A 186 4.69 12.60 -3.88
N LEU A 187 4.88 12.99 -5.14
CA LEU A 187 3.77 13.02 -6.11
C LEU A 187 3.11 11.66 -6.26
N VAL A 188 3.92 10.61 -6.49
CA VAL A 188 3.40 9.26 -6.75
C VAL A 188 3.01 8.51 -5.47
N ASP A 189 3.46 8.96 -4.30
CA ASP A 189 3.08 8.43 -2.99
C ASP A 189 1.78 9.05 -2.43
N CYS A 190 1.08 9.84 -3.22
CA CYS A 190 -0.20 10.44 -2.85
C CYS A 190 -1.27 10.08 -3.90
N PRO A 191 -2.00 8.96 -3.72
CA PRO A 191 -3.11 8.62 -4.59
C PRO A 191 -4.19 9.69 -4.56
N VAL A 192 -5.02 9.68 -5.60
CA VAL A 192 -6.15 10.59 -5.76
C VAL A 192 -7.43 9.79 -5.92
N GLU A 193 -8.42 10.08 -5.09
CA GLU A 193 -9.79 9.59 -5.18
C GLU A 193 -10.70 10.71 -5.69
N LEU A 194 -11.54 10.40 -6.67
CA LEU A 194 -12.49 11.31 -7.31
C LEU A 194 -13.88 10.67 -7.29
N GLY A 195 -14.93 11.43 -7.03
CA GLY A 195 -16.29 10.88 -7.11
C GLY A 195 -17.27 11.51 -6.13
N MET A 196 -18.45 10.88 -6.06
CA MET A 196 -19.47 11.17 -5.06
C MET A 196 -19.34 10.15 -3.93
N PHE A 197 -18.38 10.33 -3.05
CA PHE A 197 -18.11 9.45 -1.91
C PHE A 197 -18.67 10.04 -0.61
N TRP A 198 -18.94 9.16 0.36
CA TRP A 198 -19.15 9.60 1.74
C TRP A 198 -17.85 10.13 2.31
N MET A 199 -17.92 11.21 3.11
CA MET A 199 -16.75 11.82 3.74
C MET A 199 -17.02 12.12 5.21
N GLY A 200 -16.05 11.74 6.06
CA GLY A 200 -16.02 12.11 7.47
C GLY A 200 -14.65 12.62 7.89
N ARG A 201 -14.61 13.36 9.00
CA ARG A 201 -13.38 13.94 9.54
C ARG A 201 -13.32 13.74 11.05
N PHE A 202 -12.11 13.51 11.56
CA PHE A 202 -11.83 13.42 12.98
C PHE A 202 -10.43 13.95 13.27
N LYS A 203 -10.06 14.07 14.55
CA LYS A 203 -8.69 14.35 14.96
C LYS A 203 -8.20 13.24 15.87
N ALA A 204 -7.02 12.69 15.58
CA ALA A 204 -6.32 11.78 16.47
C ALA A 204 -5.09 12.49 17.04
N ARG A 205 -4.99 12.61 18.36
CA ARG A 205 -3.91 13.34 19.06
C ARG A 205 -3.66 14.74 18.46
N GLY A 206 -4.72 15.46 18.08
CA GLY A 206 -4.66 16.80 17.49
C GLY A 206 -4.38 16.83 15.98
N VAL A 207 -4.00 15.73 15.35
CA VAL A 207 -3.74 15.64 13.90
C VAL A 207 -5.06 15.44 13.15
N PRO A 208 -5.37 16.25 12.12
CA PRO A 208 -6.55 16.08 11.29
C PRO A 208 -6.48 14.81 10.44
N HIS A 209 -7.57 14.06 10.44
CA HIS A 209 -7.77 12.88 9.59
C HIS A 209 -9.05 13.02 8.78
N GLN A 210 -9.03 12.55 7.55
CA GLN A 210 -10.18 12.47 6.66
C GLN A 210 -10.37 11.02 6.24
N PHE A 211 -11.61 10.57 6.22
CA PHE A 211 -11.98 9.26 5.71
C PHE A 211 -13.00 9.44 4.60
N VAL A 212 -12.72 8.89 3.40
CA VAL A 212 -13.66 8.86 2.30
C VAL A 212 -14.03 7.42 1.96
N VAL A 213 -15.31 7.17 1.64
CA VAL A 213 -15.83 5.84 1.30
C VAL A 213 -16.62 5.93 0.01
N ALA A 214 -16.06 5.39 -1.07
CA ALA A 214 -16.77 5.18 -2.32
C ALA A 214 -17.59 3.89 -2.25
N GLY A 215 -18.78 3.85 -2.84
CA GLY A 215 -19.64 2.66 -2.92
C GLY A 215 -20.32 2.26 -1.61
N ALA A 216 -20.39 3.15 -0.60
CA ALA A 216 -21.12 2.92 0.64
C ALA A 216 -22.63 2.75 0.38
N THR A 217 -23.28 1.87 1.16
CA THR A 217 -24.73 1.67 1.13
C THR A 217 -25.46 2.69 2.02
N PRO A 218 -26.77 2.92 1.84
CA PRO A 218 -27.53 3.80 2.71
C PRO A 218 -27.54 3.39 4.20
N SER A 219 -27.36 2.11 4.52
CA SER A 219 -27.29 1.60 5.90
C SER A 219 -25.91 1.74 6.55
N PHE A 220 -24.93 2.29 5.85
CA PHE A 220 -23.55 2.45 6.34
C PHE A 220 -23.49 3.37 7.56
N ASP A 221 -22.86 2.92 8.64
CA ASP A 221 -22.59 3.70 9.84
C ASP A 221 -21.21 4.38 9.78
N GLY A 222 -21.18 5.52 9.12
CA GLY A 222 -19.96 6.32 9.03
C GLY A 222 -19.49 6.90 10.37
N LYS A 223 -20.39 7.11 11.33
CA LYS A 223 -20.02 7.60 12.67
C LYS A 223 -19.23 6.54 13.43
N ARG A 224 -19.70 5.28 13.40
CA ARG A 224 -19.00 4.15 14.00
C ARG A 224 -17.63 3.95 13.36
N LEU A 225 -17.56 3.95 12.03
CA LEU A 225 -16.27 3.83 11.32
C LEU A 225 -15.28 4.89 11.78
N LEU A 226 -15.69 6.17 11.85
CA LEU A 226 -14.80 7.26 12.31
C LEU A 226 -14.34 7.07 13.75
N ALA A 227 -15.27 6.74 14.66
CA ALA A 227 -14.95 6.56 16.08
C ALA A 227 -13.96 5.42 16.31
N ASP A 228 -14.12 4.29 15.59
CA ASP A 228 -13.24 3.14 15.73
C ASP A 228 -11.87 3.40 15.05
N THR A 229 -11.87 4.04 13.87
CA THR A 229 -10.62 4.47 13.21
C THR A 229 -9.84 5.48 14.06
N GLN A 230 -10.55 6.43 14.74
CA GLN A 230 -9.89 7.37 15.65
C GLN A 230 -9.16 6.65 16.77
N LYS A 231 -9.76 5.63 17.41
CA LYS A 231 -9.10 4.83 18.46
C LYS A 231 -7.85 4.12 17.94
N ILE A 232 -7.91 3.55 16.73
CA ILE A 232 -6.75 2.93 16.08
C ILE A 232 -5.62 3.96 15.91
N CYS A 233 -5.94 5.10 15.31
CA CYS A 233 -4.96 6.17 15.06
C CYS A 233 -4.33 6.70 16.36
N GLU A 234 -5.14 6.95 17.39
CA GLU A 234 -4.65 7.42 18.69
C GLU A 234 -3.74 6.40 19.37
N THR A 235 -4.09 5.10 19.26
CA THR A 235 -3.30 4.00 19.81
C THR A 235 -1.96 3.87 19.08
N ALA A 236 -1.96 3.94 17.75
CA ALA A 236 -0.73 3.89 16.94
C ALA A 236 0.17 5.11 17.17
N ILE A 237 -0.38 6.33 17.22
CA ILE A 237 0.39 7.54 17.50
C ILE A 237 1.04 7.45 18.91
N ARG A 238 0.28 7.00 19.92
CA ARG A 238 0.80 6.81 21.28
C ARG A 238 1.90 5.76 21.31
N PHE A 239 1.73 4.67 20.57
CA PHE A 239 2.75 3.62 20.45
C PHE A 239 4.10 4.18 19.97
N TRP A 240 4.10 4.97 18.89
CA TRP A 240 5.33 5.49 18.29
C TRP A 240 5.94 6.70 18.99
N HIS A 241 5.09 7.60 19.50
CA HIS A 241 5.52 8.93 19.93
C HIS A 241 5.13 9.28 21.37
N GLY A 242 4.34 8.45 22.07
CA GLY A 242 3.80 8.84 23.37
C GLY A 242 2.98 10.13 23.27
N GLU A 243 3.45 11.20 23.92
CA GLU A 243 2.88 12.55 23.84
C GLU A 243 3.57 13.44 22.78
N GLY A 244 4.53 12.89 22.03
CA GLY A 244 5.28 13.60 21.00
C GLY A 244 4.49 13.86 19.72
N LYS A 245 5.14 14.55 18.78
CA LYS A 245 4.54 14.94 17.49
C LYS A 245 4.67 13.83 16.46
N THR A 246 3.64 13.68 15.62
CA THR A 246 3.65 12.80 14.45
C THR A 246 4.55 13.37 13.34
N PRO A 247 5.09 12.50 12.46
CA PRO A 247 5.89 12.94 11.31
C PRO A 247 5.05 13.45 10.13
N PHE A 248 3.73 13.59 10.30
CA PHE A 248 2.80 14.09 9.29
C PHE A 248 1.81 15.09 9.89
N ARG A 249 1.23 15.95 9.05
CA ARG A 249 0.34 17.04 9.47
C ARG A 249 -1.14 16.73 9.27
N SER A 250 -1.46 15.77 8.43
CA SER A 250 -2.80 15.27 8.15
C SER A 250 -2.72 13.88 7.54
N TYR A 251 -3.82 13.13 7.56
CA TYR A 251 -3.91 11.80 6.97
C TYR A 251 -5.24 11.57 6.26
N VAL A 252 -5.21 10.82 5.14
CA VAL A 252 -6.42 10.53 4.35
C VAL A 252 -6.58 9.03 4.16
N PHE A 253 -7.72 8.48 4.57
CA PHE A 253 -8.15 7.13 4.25
C PHE A 253 -9.08 7.16 3.03
N MET A 254 -8.78 6.37 2.00
CA MET A 254 -9.57 6.24 0.78
C MET A 254 -10.04 4.80 0.65
N LEU A 255 -11.31 4.54 0.96
CA LEU A 255 -11.90 3.20 0.93
C LEU A 255 -12.86 3.06 -0.24
N ASN A 256 -12.63 2.06 -1.08
CA ASN A 256 -13.56 1.60 -2.10
C ASN A 256 -14.31 0.35 -1.61
N ALA A 257 -15.60 0.48 -1.33
CA ALA A 257 -16.47 -0.62 -0.93
C ALA A 257 -17.10 -1.28 -2.17
N VAL A 258 -16.73 -2.53 -2.42
CA VAL A 258 -17.14 -3.31 -3.61
C VAL A 258 -18.02 -4.51 -3.23
N GLY A 259 -18.49 -5.27 -4.22
CA GLY A 259 -19.26 -6.51 -4.00
C GLY A 259 -18.44 -7.56 -3.25
N ASP A 260 -17.21 -7.79 -3.70
CA ASP A 260 -16.22 -8.64 -3.05
C ASP A 260 -14.81 -8.09 -3.32
N GLY A 261 -14.00 -7.98 -2.28
CA GLY A 261 -12.64 -7.44 -2.39
C GLY A 261 -12.02 -7.20 -1.02
N TYR A 262 -10.69 -7.27 -0.98
CA TYR A 262 -9.88 -7.01 0.21
C TYR A 262 -8.48 -6.58 -0.22
N GLY A 263 -7.95 -5.55 0.40
CA GLY A 263 -6.57 -5.12 0.23
C GLY A 263 -6.37 -3.66 0.60
N GLY A 264 -5.11 -3.32 0.86
CA GLY A 264 -4.65 -1.97 1.14
C GLY A 264 -3.40 -1.65 0.35
N LEU A 265 -3.06 -0.38 0.37
CA LEU A 265 -1.77 0.13 -0.07
C LEU A 265 -1.44 1.36 0.76
N GLU A 266 -0.32 1.26 1.44
CA GLU A 266 0.20 2.26 2.36
C GLU A 266 0.89 3.42 1.64
N HIS A 267 0.72 4.61 2.21
CA HIS A 267 1.39 5.84 1.78
C HIS A 267 1.85 6.65 3.00
N ARG A 268 2.73 7.66 2.82
CA ARG A 268 3.30 8.43 3.94
C ARG A 268 2.28 9.19 4.78
N ASN A 269 1.18 9.62 4.18
CA ASN A 269 0.13 10.42 4.84
C ASN A 269 -1.28 10.09 4.30
N SER A 270 -1.44 8.94 3.68
CA SER A 270 -2.71 8.42 3.21
C SER A 270 -2.65 6.89 3.05
N THR A 271 -3.79 6.27 2.80
CA THR A 271 -3.88 4.87 2.37
C THR A 271 -5.06 4.68 1.43
N ALA A 272 -4.88 3.80 0.45
CA ALA A 272 -5.96 3.31 -0.39
C ALA A 272 -6.39 1.92 0.08
N LEU A 273 -7.69 1.73 0.30
CA LEU A 273 -8.28 0.52 0.86
C LEU A 273 -9.38 -0.01 -0.06
N ILE A 274 -9.59 -1.32 -0.03
CA ILE A 274 -10.73 -1.98 -0.67
C ILE A 274 -11.31 -3.04 0.27
N CYS A 275 -12.63 -3.08 0.42
CA CYS A 275 -13.34 -4.10 1.20
C CYS A 275 -14.66 -4.50 0.55
N GLY A 276 -15.21 -5.63 0.98
CA GLY A 276 -16.59 -6.00 0.67
C GLY A 276 -17.57 -5.04 1.34
N ARG A 277 -18.66 -4.65 0.65
CA ARG A 277 -19.71 -3.79 1.26
C ARG A 277 -20.34 -4.41 2.50
N ARG A 278 -20.37 -5.75 2.58
CA ARG A 278 -20.87 -6.49 3.76
C ARG A 278 -19.99 -6.31 4.99
N ASP A 279 -18.73 -5.89 4.82
CA ASP A 279 -17.75 -5.73 5.88
C ASP A 279 -17.78 -4.32 6.49
N LEU A 280 -18.53 -3.38 5.88
CA LEU A 280 -18.79 -2.06 6.44
C LEU A 280 -19.70 -2.15 7.68
N PRO A 281 -19.50 -1.29 8.71
CA PRO A 281 -20.43 -1.22 9.84
C PRO A 281 -21.78 -0.66 9.39
N ARG A 282 -22.88 -1.21 9.94
CA ARG A 282 -24.25 -0.77 9.64
C ARG A 282 -24.88 -0.17 10.87
N GLN A 283 -25.84 0.74 10.67
CA GLN A 283 -26.51 1.48 11.75
C GLN A 283 -27.22 0.58 12.76
N ASP A 284 -27.73 -0.58 12.32
CA ASP A 284 -28.51 -1.50 13.15
C ASP A 284 -27.69 -2.68 13.69
N ASP A 285 -26.38 -2.74 13.41
CA ASP A 285 -25.51 -3.83 13.86
C ASP A 285 -25.24 -3.72 15.38
N ALA A 286 -25.86 -4.60 16.16
CA ALA A 286 -25.63 -4.65 17.60
C ALA A 286 -24.24 -5.20 17.99
N LYS A 287 -23.59 -5.96 17.10
CA LYS A 287 -22.30 -6.60 17.33
C LYS A 287 -21.33 -6.30 16.19
N THR A 288 -20.04 -6.33 16.50
CA THR A 288 -18.97 -6.28 15.48
C THR A 288 -18.92 -7.62 14.75
N SER A 289 -19.08 -7.59 13.43
CA SER A 289 -18.94 -8.78 12.58
C SER A 289 -17.47 -9.15 12.38
N ASP A 290 -17.19 -10.41 12.04
CA ASP A 290 -15.83 -10.85 11.66
C ASP A 290 -15.32 -10.05 10.43
N GLY A 291 -16.19 -9.71 9.47
CA GLY A 291 -15.85 -8.88 8.32
C GLY A 291 -15.45 -7.45 8.72
N TYR A 292 -16.20 -6.83 9.63
CA TYR A 292 -15.84 -5.50 10.14
C TYR A 292 -14.54 -5.53 10.97
N THR A 293 -14.33 -6.59 11.78
CA THR A 293 -13.05 -6.80 12.49
C THR A 293 -11.88 -6.89 11.50
N THR A 294 -12.06 -7.61 10.39
CA THR A 294 -11.06 -7.70 9.32
C THR A 294 -10.77 -6.34 8.68
N LEU A 295 -11.80 -5.52 8.44
CA LEU A 295 -11.62 -4.15 7.92
C LEU A 295 -10.87 -3.27 8.93
N LEU A 296 -11.18 -3.36 10.22
CA LEU A 296 -10.44 -2.61 11.26
C LEU A 296 -8.97 -3.05 11.33
N GLY A 297 -8.68 -4.36 11.19
CA GLY A 297 -7.32 -4.89 11.06
C GLY A 297 -6.59 -4.28 9.86
N LEU A 298 -7.23 -4.23 8.69
CA LEU A 298 -6.68 -3.59 7.50
C LEU A 298 -6.38 -2.10 7.71
N ILE A 299 -7.32 -1.34 8.30
CA ILE A 299 -7.12 0.08 8.64
C ILE A 299 -5.92 0.25 9.58
N SER A 300 -5.78 -0.62 10.57
CA SER A 300 -4.68 -0.61 11.53
C SER A 300 -3.34 -0.93 10.85
N HIS A 301 -3.31 -1.95 9.99
CA HIS A 301 -2.15 -2.38 9.20
C HIS A 301 -1.62 -1.23 8.33
N GLU A 302 -2.47 -0.67 7.48
CA GLU A 302 -2.09 0.40 6.55
C GLU A 302 -1.71 1.70 7.28
N TYR A 303 -2.36 1.98 8.41
CA TYR A 303 -1.99 3.14 9.21
C TYR A 303 -0.64 2.97 9.91
N PHE A 304 -0.31 1.76 10.40
CA PHE A 304 0.98 1.44 11.01
C PHE A 304 2.14 1.60 10.03
N HIS A 305 1.91 1.30 8.76
CA HIS A 305 2.87 1.52 7.69
C HIS A 305 3.29 2.98 7.50
N THR A 306 2.53 3.95 8.00
CA THR A 306 2.94 5.37 8.03
C THR A 306 4.34 5.52 8.64
N TRP A 307 4.69 4.70 9.61
CA TRP A 307 6.00 4.61 10.26
C TRP A 307 6.82 3.44 9.72
N ASN A 308 6.27 2.25 9.79
CA ASN A 308 6.95 1.00 9.44
C ASN A 308 6.70 0.66 7.98
N VAL A 309 7.63 0.97 7.16
CA VAL A 309 7.94 0.93 5.74
C VAL A 309 7.91 2.29 5.04
N LYS A 310 7.02 3.21 5.36
CA LYS A 310 7.00 4.50 4.62
C LYS A 310 8.06 5.50 5.12
N ARG A 311 8.59 5.31 6.32
CA ARG A 311 9.66 6.11 6.91
C ARG A 311 10.80 5.24 7.41
N LEU A 312 10.63 4.51 8.51
CA LEU A 312 11.49 3.39 8.86
C LEU A 312 11.32 2.33 7.77
N ARG A 313 12.35 2.11 6.93
CA ARG A 313 12.29 1.29 5.71
C ARG A 313 13.59 0.54 5.49
N PRO A 314 13.62 -0.52 4.66
CA PRO A 314 14.88 -1.15 4.28
C PRO A 314 15.89 -0.14 3.74
N ALA A 315 17.16 -0.32 4.05
CA ALA A 315 18.24 0.52 3.53
C ALA A 315 18.27 0.52 1.99
N GLU A 316 17.91 -0.60 1.37
CA GLU A 316 17.79 -0.77 -0.09
C GLU A 316 16.66 0.09 -0.68
N PHE A 317 15.69 0.49 0.14
CA PHE A 317 14.56 1.35 -0.24
C PHE A 317 14.78 2.84 0.11
N ALA A 318 16.02 3.23 0.46
CA ALA A 318 16.35 4.63 0.74
C ALA A 318 15.96 5.55 -0.43
N ALA A 319 16.14 5.08 -1.67
CA ALA A 319 15.63 5.69 -2.89
C ALA A 319 15.04 4.59 -3.78
N TYR A 320 13.81 4.77 -4.23
CA TYR A 320 13.17 3.83 -5.14
C TYR A 320 13.64 4.01 -6.57
N ASP A 321 13.96 2.89 -7.24
CA ASP A 321 14.06 2.82 -8.70
C ASP A 321 12.71 2.34 -9.25
N TYR A 322 11.95 3.24 -9.84
CA TYR A 322 10.62 2.93 -10.38
C TYR A 322 10.65 2.18 -11.72
N THR A 323 11.85 1.97 -12.29
CA THR A 323 12.02 1.34 -13.61
C THR A 323 12.27 -0.16 -13.55
N ARG A 324 12.50 -0.72 -12.37
CA ARG A 324 12.77 -2.14 -12.11
C ARG A 324 12.44 -2.54 -10.69
N GLU A 325 12.58 -3.81 -10.41
CA GLU A 325 12.42 -4.39 -9.07
C GLU A 325 13.46 -3.82 -8.08
N ASN A 326 13.03 -3.58 -6.86
CA ASN A 326 13.90 -3.18 -5.74
C ASN A 326 13.87 -4.31 -4.70
N TYR A 327 14.99 -4.98 -4.52
CA TYR A 327 15.07 -6.18 -3.67
C TYR A 327 15.48 -5.84 -2.24
N THR A 328 14.91 -6.57 -1.28
CA THR A 328 15.31 -6.55 0.13
C THR A 328 14.96 -7.88 0.79
N GLU A 329 15.74 -8.30 1.78
CA GLU A 329 15.42 -9.46 2.62
C GLU A 329 14.57 -9.09 3.84
N LEU A 330 14.10 -7.84 3.99
CA LEU A 330 13.50 -7.31 5.22
C LEU A 330 11.98 -7.19 5.18
N LEU A 331 11.26 -7.68 4.15
CA LEU A 331 9.80 -7.59 4.15
C LEU A 331 9.17 -8.37 5.32
N TRP A 332 9.81 -9.42 5.83
CA TRP A 332 9.38 -10.13 7.03
C TRP A 332 9.31 -9.22 8.27
N PHE A 333 10.20 -8.22 8.35
CA PHE A 333 10.16 -7.20 9.39
C PHE A 333 9.08 -6.15 9.08
N PHE A 334 9.11 -5.55 7.89
CA PHE A 334 8.24 -4.42 7.59
C PHE A 334 6.77 -4.83 7.42
N GLU A 335 6.49 -5.97 6.82
CA GLU A 335 5.13 -6.50 6.65
C GLU A 335 4.73 -7.41 7.81
N GLY A 336 5.65 -8.28 8.23
CA GLY A 336 5.38 -9.22 9.31
C GLY A 336 5.16 -8.53 10.66
N PHE A 337 5.98 -7.55 11.03
CA PHE A 337 5.77 -6.80 12.27
C PHE A 337 4.51 -5.94 12.18
N THR A 338 4.24 -5.34 11.03
CA THR A 338 2.98 -4.63 10.83
C THR A 338 1.79 -5.58 11.02
N SER A 339 1.84 -6.81 10.48
CA SER A 339 0.82 -7.85 10.68
C SER A 339 0.77 -8.41 12.12
N TYR A 340 1.78 -8.23 12.92
CA TYR A 340 1.74 -8.50 14.37
C TYR A 340 1.05 -7.37 15.12
N TYR A 341 1.40 -6.14 14.79
CA TYR A 341 0.88 -4.97 15.49
C TYR A 341 -0.53 -4.57 15.07
N ASP A 342 -0.99 -4.87 13.86
CA ASP A 342 -2.31 -4.47 13.38
C ASP A 342 -3.43 -4.96 14.30
N ASP A 343 -3.49 -6.25 14.58
CA ASP A 343 -4.45 -6.89 15.48
C ASP A 343 -4.18 -6.56 16.96
N LEU A 344 -2.90 -6.48 17.37
CA LEU A 344 -2.52 -6.11 18.74
C LEU A 344 -2.97 -4.68 19.08
N LEU A 345 -2.88 -3.75 18.13
CA LEU A 345 -3.37 -2.39 18.32
C LEU A 345 -4.89 -2.33 18.40
N LEU A 346 -5.63 -3.18 17.69
CA LEU A 346 -7.08 -3.29 17.87
C LEU A 346 -7.44 -3.73 19.30
N ARG A 347 -6.70 -4.70 19.83
CA ARG A 347 -6.88 -5.14 21.23
C ARG A 347 -6.55 -4.02 22.21
N ARG A 348 -5.46 -3.30 22.01
CA ARG A 348 -5.05 -2.16 22.85
C ARG A 348 -6.01 -0.98 22.75
N ALA A 349 -6.64 -0.78 21.60
CA ALA A 349 -7.66 0.23 21.37
C ALA A 349 -9.04 -0.14 21.96
N GLY A 350 -9.19 -1.37 22.50
CA GLY A 350 -10.45 -1.88 23.03
C GLY A 350 -11.51 -2.15 21.96
N LEU A 351 -11.10 -2.40 20.73
CA LEU A 351 -11.98 -2.71 19.59
C LEU A 351 -12.27 -4.20 19.46
N ILE A 352 -11.38 -5.04 19.96
CA ILE A 352 -11.54 -6.50 20.09
C ILE A 352 -11.16 -6.94 21.50
N ASP A 353 -11.68 -8.08 21.93
CA ASP A 353 -11.35 -8.71 23.20
C ASP A 353 -10.20 -9.73 23.08
N ASP A 354 -9.78 -10.31 24.20
CA ASP A 354 -8.71 -11.31 24.24
C ASP A 354 -9.05 -12.55 23.44
N ALA A 355 -10.30 -13.00 23.48
CA ALA A 355 -10.75 -14.19 22.76
C ALA A 355 -10.65 -13.98 21.24
N THR A 356 -11.07 -12.81 20.74
CA THR A 356 -10.96 -12.43 19.34
C THR A 356 -9.49 -12.32 18.92
N TYR A 357 -8.65 -11.69 19.73
CA TYR A 357 -7.22 -11.58 19.45
C TYR A 357 -6.54 -12.95 19.36
N LEU A 358 -6.82 -13.85 20.31
CA LEU A 358 -6.30 -15.22 20.29
C LEU A 358 -6.82 -16.04 19.09
N LYS A 359 -8.08 -15.81 18.65
CA LYS A 359 -8.63 -16.40 17.42
C LYS A 359 -7.83 -15.97 16.19
N LEU A 360 -7.47 -14.68 16.08
CA LEU A 360 -6.68 -14.13 14.97
C LEU A 360 -5.25 -14.73 14.96
N ILE A 361 -4.57 -14.75 16.09
CA ILE A 361 -3.25 -15.39 16.22
C ILE A 361 -3.33 -16.88 15.87
N THR A 362 -4.35 -17.60 16.35
CA THR A 362 -4.55 -19.03 16.04
C THR A 362 -4.69 -19.25 14.53
N LYS A 363 -5.43 -18.37 13.83
CA LYS A 363 -5.55 -18.43 12.37
C LYS A 363 -4.17 -18.29 11.70
N THR A 364 -3.36 -17.33 12.14
CA THR A 364 -2.01 -17.08 11.59
C THR A 364 -1.07 -18.26 11.86
N ILE A 365 -1.07 -18.82 13.06
CA ILE A 365 -0.30 -20.03 13.41
C ILE A 365 -0.68 -21.19 12.48
N ASN A 366 -1.98 -21.45 12.30
CA ASN A 366 -2.46 -22.50 11.42
C ASN A 366 -2.07 -22.27 9.95
N GLN A 367 -2.14 -21.03 9.45
CA GLN A 367 -1.71 -20.71 8.09
C GLN A 367 -0.24 -21.07 7.85
N VAL A 368 0.64 -20.79 8.81
CA VAL A 368 2.06 -21.12 8.69
C VAL A 368 2.30 -22.63 8.82
N LEU A 369 1.76 -23.27 9.86
CA LEU A 369 1.99 -24.69 10.13
C LEU A 369 1.44 -25.63 9.05
N GLN A 370 0.34 -25.23 8.39
CA GLN A 370 -0.30 -25.99 7.30
C GLN A 370 0.30 -25.69 5.91
N THR A 371 1.39 -24.94 5.84
CA THR A 371 2.07 -24.59 4.58
C THR A 371 3.39 -25.35 4.48
N PRO A 372 3.50 -26.41 3.62
CA PRO A 372 4.74 -27.18 3.48
C PRO A 372 5.95 -26.34 3.07
N GLY A 373 5.74 -25.28 2.30
CA GLY A 373 6.79 -24.34 1.86
C GLY A 373 7.59 -23.69 3.00
N ARG A 374 7.07 -23.71 4.26
CA ARG A 374 7.83 -23.23 5.44
C ARG A 374 9.11 -24.03 5.71
N ALA A 375 9.13 -25.30 5.27
CA ALA A 375 10.31 -26.16 5.37
C ALA A 375 11.25 -26.06 4.15
N VAL A 376 10.87 -25.26 3.13
CA VAL A 376 11.61 -25.10 1.87
C VAL A 376 12.27 -23.74 1.77
N GLN A 377 11.58 -22.69 2.22
CA GLN A 377 12.01 -21.30 2.06
C GLN A 377 12.11 -20.61 3.43
N THR A 378 13.20 -19.87 3.66
CA THR A 378 13.33 -19.02 4.84
C THR A 378 12.49 -17.75 4.68
N VAL A 379 12.19 -17.06 5.77
CA VAL A 379 11.39 -15.84 5.71
C VAL A 379 12.17 -14.67 5.09
N ALA A 380 13.49 -14.64 5.21
CA ALA A 380 14.36 -13.69 4.50
C ALA A 380 14.33 -13.94 2.99
N GLN A 381 14.49 -15.19 2.55
CA GLN A 381 14.34 -15.55 1.13
C GLN A 381 12.94 -15.23 0.59
N SER A 382 11.89 -15.46 1.39
CA SER A 382 10.52 -15.12 1.02
C SER A 382 10.36 -13.62 0.76
N SER A 383 11.03 -12.79 1.55
CA SER A 383 11.07 -11.34 1.37
C SER A 383 11.76 -10.95 0.07
N PHE A 384 12.93 -11.52 -0.21
CA PHE A 384 13.70 -11.25 -1.42
C PHE A 384 12.97 -11.72 -2.69
N ASP A 385 12.39 -12.91 -2.64
CA ASP A 385 11.66 -13.54 -3.75
C ASP A 385 10.22 -13.03 -3.92
N ALA A 386 9.77 -12.02 -3.18
CA ALA A 386 8.39 -11.53 -3.20
C ALA A 386 7.88 -11.27 -4.62
N TRP A 387 8.72 -10.67 -5.48
CA TRP A 387 8.43 -10.28 -6.86
C TRP A 387 7.98 -11.42 -7.78
N VAL A 388 8.54 -12.60 -7.59
CA VAL A 388 8.34 -13.74 -8.49
C VAL A 388 7.60 -14.91 -7.84
N LYS A 389 7.50 -14.93 -6.50
CA LYS A 389 6.81 -16.00 -5.75
C LYS A 389 5.54 -15.51 -5.07
N TYR A 390 5.66 -14.62 -4.08
CA TYR A 390 4.49 -14.20 -3.28
C TYR A 390 3.44 -13.46 -4.09
N TYR A 391 3.84 -12.56 -4.99
CA TYR A 391 2.94 -11.80 -5.86
C TYR A 391 2.56 -12.51 -7.16
N ARG A 392 3.15 -13.67 -7.47
CA ARG A 392 2.85 -14.51 -8.63
C ARG A 392 2.54 -15.93 -8.19
N GLN A 393 1.47 -16.07 -7.40
CA GLN A 393 1.07 -17.35 -6.84
C GLN A 393 0.48 -18.27 -7.90
N ASP A 394 0.80 -19.56 -7.76
CA ASP A 394 0.27 -20.68 -8.51
C ASP A 394 -0.14 -21.83 -7.56
N GLU A 395 -0.55 -22.96 -8.09
CA GLU A 395 -0.96 -24.16 -7.36
C GLU A 395 0.19 -24.78 -6.54
N ASN A 396 1.46 -24.59 -6.96
CA ASN A 396 2.64 -25.08 -6.23
C ASN A 396 3.11 -24.13 -5.13
N THR A 397 2.67 -22.89 -5.13
CA THR A 397 3.12 -21.86 -4.17
C THR A 397 3.08 -22.33 -2.71
N PRO A 398 2.02 -23.01 -2.21
CA PRO A 398 1.99 -23.49 -0.82
C PRO A 398 3.08 -24.54 -0.50
N ASN A 399 3.60 -25.23 -1.50
CA ASN A 399 4.64 -26.25 -1.37
C ASN A 399 6.06 -25.70 -1.43
N ALA A 400 6.24 -24.50 -1.96
CA ALA A 400 7.54 -23.92 -2.27
C ALA A 400 7.85 -22.64 -1.48
N THR A 401 6.82 -21.97 -0.93
CA THR A 401 7.00 -20.65 -0.28
C THR A 401 6.36 -20.58 1.09
N VAL A 402 6.88 -19.68 1.92
CA VAL A 402 6.25 -19.24 3.16
C VAL A 402 5.89 -17.75 3.05
N SER A 403 4.80 -17.33 3.67
CA SER A 403 4.45 -15.89 3.68
C SER A 403 5.31 -15.13 4.68
N TYR A 404 6.01 -14.11 4.21
CA TYR A 404 6.74 -13.18 5.07
C TYR A 404 5.80 -12.32 5.93
N TYR A 405 4.53 -12.14 5.56
CA TYR A 405 3.50 -11.54 6.42
C TYR A 405 3.22 -12.42 7.64
N THR A 406 2.74 -13.65 7.40
CA THR A 406 2.27 -14.52 8.50
C THR A 406 3.41 -15.12 9.30
N LYS A 407 4.49 -15.67 8.67
CA LYS A 407 5.64 -16.17 9.44
C LYS A 407 6.42 -15.01 10.06
N GLY A 408 6.52 -13.85 9.40
CA GLY A 408 7.12 -12.65 9.96
C GLY A 408 6.39 -12.13 11.20
N SER A 409 5.05 -12.15 11.21
CA SER A 409 4.27 -11.77 12.39
C SER A 409 4.47 -12.72 13.57
N LEU A 410 4.65 -14.01 13.29
CA LEU A 410 5.00 -14.99 14.32
C LEU A 410 6.44 -14.84 14.83
N VAL A 411 7.39 -14.39 13.98
CA VAL A 411 8.74 -14.00 14.43
C VAL A 411 8.65 -12.82 15.39
N ALA A 412 7.85 -11.79 15.06
CA ALA A 412 7.60 -10.66 15.95
C ALA A 412 6.97 -11.09 17.27
N LEU A 413 5.97 -11.97 17.24
CA LEU A 413 5.37 -12.57 18.44
C LEU A 413 6.41 -13.29 19.29
N CYS A 414 7.27 -14.15 18.69
CA CYS A 414 8.32 -14.87 19.41
C CYS A 414 9.33 -13.90 20.05
N LEU A 415 9.74 -12.86 19.34
CA LEU A 415 10.62 -11.83 19.89
C LEU A 415 9.96 -11.11 21.08
N ASP A 416 8.72 -10.66 20.95
CA ASP A 416 8.00 -9.95 22.02
C ASP A 416 7.82 -10.82 23.27
N LEU A 417 7.40 -12.10 23.10
CA LEU A 417 7.26 -13.03 24.21
C LEU A 417 8.60 -13.35 24.88
N THR A 418 9.69 -13.50 24.12
CA THR A 418 11.02 -13.72 24.66
C THR A 418 11.50 -12.52 25.49
N LEU A 419 11.38 -11.30 24.92
CA LEU A 419 11.79 -10.07 25.61
C LEU A 419 10.99 -9.84 26.89
N ARG A 420 9.69 -10.11 26.87
CA ARG A 420 8.81 -10.02 28.06
C ARG A 420 9.16 -11.06 29.12
N SER A 421 9.48 -12.29 28.72
CA SER A 421 9.93 -13.35 29.65
C SER A 421 11.23 -12.97 30.36
N GLU A 422 12.14 -12.29 29.66
CA GLU A 422 13.40 -11.79 30.24
C GLU A 422 13.20 -10.56 31.14
N GLY A 423 12.08 -9.87 31.03
CA GLY A 423 11.64 -8.79 31.92
C GLY A 423 12.42 -7.47 31.83
N LYS A 424 13.30 -7.31 30.83
CA LYS A 424 14.15 -6.11 30.69
C LYS A 424 13.57 -5.07 29.73
N THR A 425 12.90 -5.52 28.66
CA THR A 425 12.39 -4.69 27.58
C THR A 425 11.24 -5.40 26.86
N THR A 426 10.61 -4.71 25.94
CA THR A 426 9.52 -5.22 25.10
C THR A 426 9.83 -4.97 23.62
N LEU A 427 9.11 -5.64 22.72
CA LEU A 427 9.23 -5.36 21.29
C LEU A 427 8.79 -3.90 20.96
N ASP A 428 7.87 -3.33 21.73
CA ASP A 428 7.49 -1.92 21.60
C ASP A 428 8.68 -0.98 21.82
N ASP A 429 9.53 -1.28 22.81
CA ASP A 429 10.74 -0.50 23.09
C ASP A 429 11.75 -0.64 21.96
N VAL A 430 11.89 -1.85 21.40
CA VAL A 430 12.76 -2.12 20.25
C VAL A 430 12.31 -1.29 19.03
N MET A 431 11.00 -1.28 18.72
CA MET A 431 10.47 -0.49 17.60
C MET A 431 10.72 1.01 17.77
N ARG A 432 10.49 1.55 18.98
CA ARG A 432 10.78 2.96 19.28
C ARG A 432 12.26 3.29 19.24
N ALA A 433 13.11 2.39 19.71
CA ALA A 433 14.57 2.56 19.66
C ALA A 433 15.10 2.53 18.23
N LEU A 434 14.58 1.64 17.35
CA LEU A 434 14.89 1.65 15.91
C LEU A 434 14.49 2.98 15.27
N TRP A 435 13.27 3.46 15.56
CA TRP A 435 12.82 4.76 15.09
C TRP A 435 13.75 5.90 15.53
N ALA A 436 14.14 5.92 16.79
CA ALA A 436 15.03 6.95 17.32
C ALA A 436 16.45 6.85 16.74
N ARG A 437 17.00 5.63 16.63
CA ARG A 437 18.34 5.36 16.08
C ARG A 437 18.48 5.84 14.63
N THR A 438 17.47 5.57 13.81
CA THR A 438 17.48 5.92 12.37
C THR A 438 16.88 7.29 12.08
N ASN A 439 16.37 7.99 13.09
CA ASN A 439 15.58 9.21 12.94
C ASN A 439 14.39 9.02 11.98
N GLY A 440 13.73 7.84 12.07
CA GLY A 440 12.64 7.43 11.19
C GLY A 440 13.05 7.23 9.73
N GLY A 441 14.32 6.96 9.46
CA GLY A 441 14.89 6.75 8.15
C GLY A 441 15.17 5.27 7.83
N PRO A 442 15.97 5.01 6.79
CA PRO A 442 16.34 3.65 6.39
C PRO A 442 17.12 2.90 7.47
N MET A 443 16.91 1.58 7.54
CA MET A 443 17.62 0.66 8.44
C MET A 443 18.07 -0.62 7.72
N ALA A 444 19.10 -1.27 8.26
CA ALA A 444 19.51 -2.62 7.92
C ALA A 444 19.14 -3.61 9.04
N GLU A 445 19.20 -4.93 8.77
CA GLU A 445 18.96 -5.95 9.80
C GLU A 445 19.92 -5.84 10.99
N ALA A 446 21.15 -5.37 10.74
CA ALA A 446 22.13 -5.12 11.80
C ALA A 446 21.63 -4.11 12.83
N ASP A 447 20.86 -3.09 12.44
CA ASP A 447 20.27 -2.12 13.37
C ASP A 447 19.29 -2.80 14.33
N LEU A 448 18.47 -3.76 13.83
CA LEU A 448 17.59 -4.56 14.70
C LEU A 448 18.40 -5.39 15.68
N SER A 449 19.44 -6.09 15.20
CA SER A 449 20.32 -6.91 16.06
C SER A 449 20.98 -6.08 17.16
N ASP A 450 21.52 -4.91 16.83
CA ASP A 450 22.16 -3.98 17.74
C ASP A 450 21.19 -3.46 18.81
N VAL A 451 19.97 -3.04 18.38
CA VAL A 451 18.96 -2.52 19.31
C VAL A 451 18.46 -3.63 20.25
N LEU A 452 18.23 -4.83 19.74
CA LEU A 452 17.90 -5.99 20.58
C LEU A 452 18.97 -6.25 21.64
N GLN A 453 20.24 -6.28 21.24
CA GLN A 453 21.36 -6.47 22.17
C GLN A 453 21.46 -5.32 23.19
N GLN A 454 21.32 -4.09 22.76
CA GLN A 454 21.41 -2.91 23.64
C GLN A 454 20.33 -2.94 24.73
N LEU A 455 19.08 -3.25 24.36
CA LEU A 455 17.94 -3.18 25.28
C LEU A 455 17.82 -4.42 26.17
N SER A 456 18.11 -5.61 25.66
CA SER A 456 18.02 -6.86 26.41
C SER A 456 19.29 -7.17 27.23
N GLY A 457 20.43 -6.64 26.80
CA GLY A 457 21.74 -6.93 27.40
C GLY A 457 22.36 -8.25 26.93
N ARG A 458 21.82 -8.88 25.85
CA ARG A 458 22.37 -10.09 25.22
C ARG A 458 22.20 -10.08 23.71
N SER A 459 22.98 -10.91 23.02
CA SER A 459 22.81 -11.11 21.56
C SER A 459 21.57 -11.94 21.25
N PHE A 460 20.86 -11.55 20.19
CA PHE A 460 19.76 -12.28 19.56
C PHE A 460 20.17 -12.94 18.22
N SER A 461 21.47 -12.99 17.92
CA SER A 461 21.98 -13.53 16.64
C SER A 461 21.57 -15.00 16.42
N SER A 462 21.44 -15.80 17.48
CA SER A 462 20.99 -17.19 17.40
C SER A 462 19.54 -17.29 17.01
N GLU A 463 18.67 -16.48 17.64
CA GLU A 463 17.25 -16.41 17.37
C GLU A 463 17.00 -15.90 15.94
N LEU A 464 17.61 -14.80 15.53
CA LEU A 464 17.46 -14.28 14.17
C LEU A 464 17.93 -15.29 13.12
N ARG A 465 19.08 -15.95 13.33
CA ARG A 465 19.54 -17.01 12.42
C ARG A 465 18.53 -18.14 12.28
N ARG A 466 17.96 -18.62 13.39
CA ARG A 466 17.02 -19.75 13.39
C ARG A 466 15.63 -19.34 12.89
N TRP A 467 15.12 -18.16 13.26
CA TRP A 467 13.74 -17.77 12.99
C TRP A 467 13.57 -17.09 11.64
N VAL A 468 14.63 -16.43 11.15
CA VAL A 468 14.61 -15.61 9.92
C VAL A 468 15.37 -16.28 8.78
N HIS A 469 16.58 -16.79 9.06
CA HIS A 469 17.50 -17.29 8.04
C HIS A 469 17.57 -18.83 7.98
N SER A 470 16.71 -19.55 8.71
CA SER A 470 16.53 -21.00 8.57
C SER A 470 15.07 -21.36 8.29
N THR A 471 14.85 -22.61 7.96
CA THR A 471 13.50 -23.19 7.77
C THR A 471 12.96 -23.82 9.05
N ASP A 472 13.63 -23.65 10.18
CA ASP A 472 13.19 -24.17 11.47
C ASP A 472 11.80 -23.64 11.84
N ASP A 473 11.03 -24.49 12.52
CA ASP A 473 9.76 -24.05 13.10
C ASP A 473 10.03 -23.14 14.32
N LEU A 474 9.15 -22.17 14.52
CA LEU A 474 9.25 -21.22 15.62
C LEU A 474 8.87 -21.88 16.97
N PRO A 475 9.48 -21.54 18.11
CA PRO A 475 9.23 -22.14 19.41
C PRO A 475 7.94 -21.63 20.08
N LEU A 476 6.84 -21.57 19.31
CA LEU A 476 5.58 -20.95 19.71
C LEU A 476 4.97 -21.61 20.94
N GLU A 477 4.95 -22.95 21.01
CA GLU A 477 4.30 -23.68 22.11
C GLU A 477 4.93 -23.32 23.46
N GLY A 478 6.27 -23.38 23.56
CA GLY A 478 6.98 -23.04 24.78
C GLY A 478 6.84 -21.57 25.19
N LEU A 479 6.93 -20.65 24.24
CA LEU A 479 6.80 -19.22 24.50
C LEU A 479 5.37 -18.85 24.93
N LEU A 480 4.35 -19.38 24.27
CA LEU A 480 2.96 -19.14 24.63
C LEU A 480 2.63 -19.74 26.00
N ALA A 481 3.10 -20.97 26.28
CA ALA A 481 2.92 -21.63 27.59
C ALA A 481 3.52 -20.81 28.75
N ALA A 482 4.70 -20.20 28.54
CA ALA A 482 5.33 -19.30 29.53
C ALA A 482 4.47 -18.08 29.86
N HIS A 483 3.55 -17.70 28.96
CA HIS A 483 2.61 -16.59 29.13
C HIS A 483 1.18 -17.06 29.43
N GLY A 484 0.99 -18.33 29.85
CA GLY A 484 -0.32 -18.87 30.25
C GLY A 484 -1.25 -19.24 29.08
N VAL A 485 -0.74 -19.30 27.85
CA VAL A 485 -1.52 -19.67 26.66
C VAL A 485 -1.14 -21.08 26.20
N SER A 486 -2.12 -22.01 26.18
CA SER A 486 -1.91 -23.39 25.74
C SER A 486 -2.33 -23.57 24.28
N LEU A 487 -1.45 -24.10 23.45
CA LEU A 487 -1.81 -24.59 22.12
C LEU A 487 -2.47 -25.97 22.27
N ARG A 488 -3.71 -26.10 21.78
CA ARG A 488 -4.44 -27.37 21.81
C ARG A 488 -4.68 -27.86 20.40
N PRO A 489 -4.12 -29.02 20.00
CA PRO A 489 -4.42 -29.60 18.70
C PRO A 489 -5.90 -29.97 18.61
N GLN A 490 -6.52 -29.59 17.49
CA GLN A 490 -7.89 -30.00 17.15
C GLN A 490 -7.83 -31.04 16.04
N ALA A 491 -8.87 -31.88 15.95
CA ALA A 491 -9.01 -32.84 14.85
C ALA A 491 -9.05 -32.07 13.51
N PRO A 492 -8.15 -32.39 12.57
CA PRO A 492 -8.09 -31.70 11.30
C PRO A 492 -9.35 -31.97 10.45
N GLN A 493 -9.79 -30.98 9.71
CA GLN A 493 -10.86 -31.13 8.72
C GLN A 493 -10.44 -32.10 7.59
N TRP A 494 -11.39 -32.64 6.82
CA TRP A 494 -11.10 -33.59 5.76
C TRP A 494 -10.09 -33.07 4.73
N ALA A 495 -10.26 -31.85 4.24
CA ALA A 495 -9.30 -31.25 3.31
C ALA A 495 -7.87 -31.19 3.90
N GLN A 496 -7.74 -30.82 5.17
CA GLN A 496 -6.45 -30.79 5.87
C GLN A 496 -5.85 -32.19 6.04
N ARG A 497 -6.67 -33.19 6.39
CA ARG A 497 -6.24 -34.59 6.51
C ARG A 497 -5.74 -35.15 5.18
N LEU A 498 -6.41 -34.80 4.08
CA LEU A 498 -6.01 -35.21 2.74
C LEU A 498 -4.79 -34.42 2.22
N GLY A 499 -4.47 -33.28 2.80
CA GLY A 499 -3.46 -32.38 2.29
C GLY A 499 -3.94 -31.63 1.06
N LEU A 500 -5.17 -31.10 1.09
CA LEU A 500 -5.78 -30.34 -0.01
C LEU A 500 -6.10 -28.93 0.45
N ARG A 501 -5.95 -27.98 -0.47
CA ARG A 501 -6.62 -26.69 -0.42
C ARG A 501 -7.74 -26.70 -1.45
N VAL A 502 -8.94 -26.37 -1.02
CA VAL A 502 -10.14 -26.38 -1.88
C VAL A 502 -10.79 -25.01 -1.88
N THR A 503 -11.50 -24.72 -2.97
CA THR A 503 -12.42 -23.60 -3.07
C THR A 503 -13.83 -24.18 -3.23
N GLU A 504 -14.76 -23.73 -2.41
CA GLU A 504 -16.15 -24.17 -2.41
C GLU A 504 -17.04 -23.01 -2.85
N ASN A 505 -17.55 -23.09 -4.07
CA ASN A 505 -18.51 -22.15 -4.65
C ASN A 505 -19.74 -22.94 -5.14
N HIS A 506 -19.98 -22.97 -6.46
CA HIS A 506 -20.99 -23.83 -7.10
C HIS A 506 -20.54 -25.30 -7.17
N SER A 507 -19.24 -25.54 -7.01
CA SER A 507 -18.61 -26.87 -6.96
C SER A 507 -17.41 -26.81 -6.01
N VAL A 508 -16.95 -27.97 -5.55
CA VAL A 508 -15.68 -28.09 -4.82
C VAL A 508 -14.56 -28.26 -5.84
N GLN A 509 -13.61 -27.31 -5.84
CA GLN A 509 -12.45 -27.34 -6.72
C GLN A 509 -11.16 -27.48 -5.90
N ILE A 510 -10.30 -28.42 -6.28
CA ILE A 510 -8.96 -28.52 -5.71
C ILE A 510 -8.14 -27.34 -6.22
N LYS A 511 -7.67 -26.51 -5.31
CA LYS A 511 -6.82 -25.36 -5.59
C LYS A 511 -5.34 -25.74 -5.51
N SER A 512 -4.97 -26.61 -4.57
CA SER A 512 -3.60 -27.08 -4.39
C SER A 512 -3.60 -28.44 -3.73
N VAL A 513 -2.65 -29.29 -4.14
CA VAL A 513 -2.29 -30.54 -3.46
C VAL A 513 -1.02 -30.27 -2.65
N LEU A 514 -1.08 -30.50 -1.33
CA LEU A 514 0.01 -30.18 -0.42
C LEU A 514 1.01 -31.34 -0.32
N ARG A 515 2.28 -31.00 -0.40
CA ARG A 515 3.41 -31.95 -0.31
C ARG A 515 3.39 -32.71 1.02
N GLY A 516 3.66 -34.01 0.96
CA GLY A 516 3.64 -34.93 2.10
C GLY A 516 2.22 -35.35 2.52
N GLY A 517 1.16 -34.80 1.90
CA GLY A 517 -0.23 -35.13 2.18
C GLY A 517 -0.66 -36.50 1.64
N ILE A 518 -1.83 -36.99 2.10
CA ILE A 518 -2.41 -38.27 1.64
C ILE A 518 -2.75 -38.19 0.15
N ALA A 519 -3.31 -37.06 -0.31
CA ALA A 519 -3.71 -36.87 -1.70
C ALA A 519 -2.51 -36.98 -2.67
N GLU A 520 -1.39 -36.31 -2.35
CA GLU A 520 -0.16 -36.42 -3.13
C GLU A 520 0.34 -37.88 -3.19
N LYS A 521 0.43 -38.56 -2.01
CA LYS A 521 0.86 -39.97 -1.92
C LYS A 521 -0.05 -40.95 -2.67
N SER A 522 -1.29 -40.55 -2.90
CA SER A 522 -2.28 -41.33 -3.67
C SER A 522 -2.28 -40.99 -5.19
N GLY A 523 -1.32 -40.17 -5.64
CA GLY A 523 -1.18 -39.81 -7.04
C GLY A 523 -2.06 -38.65 -7.52
N MET A 524 -2.70 -37.92 -6.61
CA MET A 524 -3.31 -36.62 -6.95
C MET A 524 -2.18 -35.60 -7.11
N ALA A 525 -2.13 -34.95 -8.25
CA ALA A 525 -1.16 -33.89 -8.54
C ALA A 525 -1.82 -32.76 -9.33
#